data_9c3b4fcbda48f8516b3d0b4c3654270e
#
_entry.id   9c3b4fcbda48f8516b3d0b4c3654270e
#
_cell.length_a   1.000
_cell.length_b   1.000
_cell.length_c   1.000
_cell.angle_alpha   90.00
_cell.angle_beta   90.00
_cell.angle_gamma   90.00
#
_symmetry.space_group_name_H-M   'P 1'
#
loop_
_entity.id
_entity.type
_entity.pdbx_description
1 polymer ?
#
loop_
_entity_poly.entity_id
_entity_poly.type
_entity_poly.pdbx_seq_one_letter_code
_entity_poly.pdbx_strand_id
1 'polypeptide(L)'
;MEFIQHDAPLSGRIKDINLNDFIPNQTKAKIIKFVDDNLVVLIKNQFINDYKLKEFSNFFGELDPPGPNPYGINFLPEHPEINVISNVKNSNGIPIGNLGDGEATWHADMTYLKQPPKYGILYAVEVPKNQGNTHFANMYKAYEKLPNNLKKIIDDKIIIHDSSHNSAGMLRKGFKKVSRPDLTPGARHPAVITNPQNNKKRLFLGRRPNAYVLGLKINESEKLLNDIWYYATTEEITWTQNWEVGDLLIWKNLYVLHKRDAFDPNSRRIMHRTQIKGNDNLN
;
A
#
# COMPACT_ATOMS: atom_id res chain seq x y z
N MET A 1 13.65 17.72 -16.00
CA MET A 1 13.10 16.53 -15.28
C MET A 1 14.18 15.46 -15.28
N GLU A 2 14.54 14.99 -14.12
CA GLU A 2 15.60 14.01 -13.87
C GLU A 2 15.02 12.80 -13.13
N PHE A 3 15.39 11.58 -13.54
CA PHE A 3 15.02 10.32 -12.92
C PHE A 3 16.23 9.77 -12.15
N ILE A 4 16.10 9.63 -10.84
CA ILE A 4 17.18 9.21 -9.94
C ILE A 4 16.75 7.93 -9.24
N GLN A 5 17.45 6.82 -9.50
CA GLN A 5 17.31 5.60 -8.71
C GLN A 5 18.07 5.77 -7.40
N HIS A 6 17.47 5.38 -6.28
CA HIS A 6 18.18 5.37 -5.00
C HIS A 6 19.07 4.12 -4.88
N ASP A 7 20.17 4.25 -4.17
CA ASP A 7 20.98 3.10 -3.72
C ASP A 7 20.28 2.43 -2.53
N ALA A 8 19.20 1.71 -2.84
CA ALA A 8 18.29 1.10 -1.90
C ALA A 8 17.64 -0.15 -2.52
N PRO A 9 17.03 -1.05 -1.73
CA PRO A 9 16.39 -2.26 -2.23
C PRO A 9 15.20 -2.01 -3.17
N LEU A 10 14.62 -0.83 -3.09
CA LEU A 10 13.57 -0.28 -3.96
C LEU A 10 13.61 1.24 -3.77
N SER A 11 13.04 1.95 -4.67
CA SER A 11 12.73 3.37 -4.73
C SER A 11 13.57 4.19 -5.70
N GLY A 12 12.96 5.27 -6.13
CA GLY A 12 13.58 6.32 -6.93
C GLY A 12 12.91 7.66 -6.69
N ARG A 13 13.46 8.70 -7.31
CA ARG A 13 12.94 10.07 -7.22
C ARG A 13 12.89 10.72 -8.60
N ILE A 14 11.84 11.49 -8.84
CA ILE A 14 11.75 12.37 -10.00
C ILE A 14 11.93 13.81 -9.53
N LYS A 15 12.89 14.54 -10.13
CA LYS A 15 13.14 15.95 -9.88
C LYS A 15 12.72 16.81 -11.07
N ASP A 16 12.63 18.10 -10.84
CA ASP A 16 12.40 19.12 -11.87
C ASP A 16 11.14 18.86 -12.68
N ILE A 17 10.07 18.51 -11.98
CA ILE A 17 8.70 18.37 -12.48
C ILE A 17 7.75 19.14 -11.57
N ASN A 18 6.79 19.83 -12.16
CA ASN A 18 5.67 20.47 -11.48
C ASN A 18 4.37 19.86 -12.02
N LEU A 19 3.61 19.20 -11.15
CA LEU A 19 2.37 18.51 -11.53
C LEU A 19 1.20 19.46 -11.81
N ASN A 20 1.37 20.77 -11.60
CA ASN A 20 0.41 21.78 -12.09
C ASN A 20 0.54 22.04 -13.59
N ASP A 21 1.72 21.73 -14.19
CA ASP A 21 1.99 21.97 -15.59
C ASP A 21 1.42 20.86 -16.47
N PHE A 22 1.32 21.13 -17.77
CA PHE A 22 0.97 20.10 -18.75
C PHE A 22 2.10 19.08 -18.91
N ILE A 23 1.80 17.80 -18.77
CA ILE A 23 2.75 16.70 -18.91
C ILE A 23 2.46 15.94 -20.21
N PRO A 24 3.40 15.97 -21.19
CA PRO A 24 3.22 15.24 -22.46
C PRO A 24 3.08 13.74 -22.28
N ASN A 25 2.36 13.05 -23.17
CA ASN A 25 2.14 11.60 -23.08
C ASN A 25 3.44 10.78 -23.06
N GLN A 26 4.46 11.22 -23.80
CA GLN A 26 5.78 10.55 -23.76
C GLN A 26 6.41 10.64 -22.37
N THR A 27 6.24 11.76 -21.67
CA THR A 27 6.71 11.95 -20.30
C THR A 27 5.92 11.11 -19.32
N LYS A 28 4.58 11.03 -19.47
CA LYS A 28 3.74 10.12 -18.65
C LYS A 28 4.21 8.68 -18.77
N ALA A 29 4.48 8.19 -19.98
CA ALA A 29 4.99 6.85 -20.20
C ALA A 29 6.35 6.60 -19.53
N LYS A 30 7.26 7.59 -19.54
CA LYS A 30 8.54 7.52 -18.82
C LYS A 30 8.36 7.45 -17.31
N ILE A 31 7.43 8.25 -16.75
CA ILE A 31 7.10 8.22 -15.32
C ILE A 31 6.57 6.84 -14.93
N ILE A 32 5.59 6.30 -15.65
CA ILE A 32 5.02 4.98 -15.37
C ILE A 32 6.11 3.91 -15.42
N LYS A 33 6.92 3.90 -16.48
CA LYS A 33 8.03 2.94 -16.59
C LYS A 33 9.01 3.06 -15.42
N PHE A 34 9.35 4.28 -15.00
CA PHE A 34 10.25 4.48 -13.87
C PHE A 34 9.66 3.98 -12.54
N VAL A 35 8.34 4.14 -12.33
CA VAL A 35 7.63 3.54 -11.19
C VAL A 35 7.66 2.01 -11.26
N ASP A 36 7.44 1.43 -12.44
CA ASP A 36 7.46 -0.02 -12.65
C ASP A 36 8.84 -0.63 -12.37
N ASP A 37 9.90 0.07 -12.75
CA ASP A 37 11.28 -0.38 -12.55
C ASP A 37 11.74 -0.25 -11.09
N ASN A 38 11.28 0.78 -10.36
CA ASN A 38 11.74 1.12 -9.00
C ASN A 38 10.76 0.73 -7.89
N LEU A 39 9.53 0.31 -8.22
CA LEU A 39 8.43 -0.08 -7.33
C LEU A 39 7.85 1.04 -6.47
N VAL A 40 8.65 2.01 -6.03
CA VAL A 40 8.24 3.20 -5.25
C VAL A 40 8.96 4.41 -5.82
N VAL A 41 8.24 5.51 -6.05
CA VAL A 41 8.82 6.75 -6.60
C VAL A 41 8.30 7.97 -5.86
N LEU A 42 9.23 8.83 -5.45
CA LEU A 42 8.97 10.10 -4.77
C LEU A 42 9.06 11.28 -5.74
N ILE A 43 8.08 12.17 -5.68
CA ILE A 43 8.12 13.51 -6.30
C ILE A 43 7.93 14.52 -5.17
N LYS A 44 8.93 15.38 -4.93
CA LYS A 44 8.89 16.37 -3.85
C LYS A 44 8.36 17.72 -4.31
N ASN A 45 7.95 18.54 -3.33
CA ASN A 45 7.59 19.95 -3.52
C ASN A 45 6.43 20.14 -4.50
N GLN A 46 5.43 19.30 -4.45
CA GLN A 46 4.23 19.38 -5.27
C GLN A 46 3.11 20.07 -4.47
N PHE A 47 2.81 21.32 -4.79
CA PHE A 47 1.70 22.07 -4.18
C PHE A 47 0.50 22.05 -5.13
N ILE A 48 -0.22 20.94 -5.11
CA ILE A 48 -1.34 20.64 -6.00
C ILE A 48 -2.67 20.54 -5.23
N ASN A 49 -3.77 20.78 -5.92
CA ASN A 49 -5.11 20.51 -5.40
C ASN A 49 -5.59 19.09 -5.78
N ASP A 50 -6.77 18.71 -5.30
CA ASP A 50 -7.35 17.37 -5.51
C ASP A 50 -7.65 17.08 -6.99
N TYR A 51 -7.99 18.09 -7.80
CA TYR A 51 -8.13 17.92 -9.24
C TYR A 51 -6.82 17.51 -9.91
N LYS A 52 -5.72 18.17 -9.55
CA LYS A 52 -4.39 17.85 -10.08
C LYS A 52 -3.88 16.51 -9.59
N LEU A 53 -4.17 16.15 -8.33
CA LEU A 53 -3.87 14.82 -7.81
C LEU A 53 -4.60 13.73 -8.61
N LYS A 54 -5.89 13.90 -8.90
CA LYS A 54 -6.68 12.97 -9.72
C LYS A 54 -6.20 12.95 -11.18
N GLU A 55 -5.92 14.11 -11.77
CA GLU A 55 -5.37 14.22 -13.13
C GLU A 55 -4.06 13.43 -13.27
N PHE A 56 -3.12 13.62 -12.34
CA PHE A 56 -1.86 12.88 -12.31
C PHE A 56 -2.09 11.38 -12.08
N SER A 57 -2.96 11.03 -11.17
CA SER A 57 -3.27 9.63 -10.86
C SER A 57 -3.84 8.87 -12.07
N ASN A 58 -4.66 9.54 -12.89
CA ASN A 58 -5.22 8.98 -14.12
C ASN A 58 -4.17 8.66 -15.21
N PHE A 59 -2.90 9.10 -15.06
CA PHE A 59 -1.82 8.64 -15.95
C PHE A 59 -1.59 7.13 -15.82
N PHE A 60 -1.81 6.58 -14.63
CA PHE A 60 -1.61 5.18 -14.30
C PHE A 60 -2.83 4.30 -14.60
N GLY A 61 -3.99 4.90 -14.86
CA GLY A 61 -5.24 4.23 -15.22
C GLY A 61 -6.47 4.78 -14.48
N GLU A 62 -7.58 4.04 -14.58
CA GLU A 62 -8.83 4.38 -13.91
C GLU A 62 -8.67 4.35 -12.38
N LEU A 63 -9.24 5.35 -11.70
CA LEU A 63 -9.22 5.41 -10.24
C LEU A 63 -10.20 4.41 -9.63
N ASP A 64 -9.76 3.77 -8.55
CA ASP A 64 -10.56 2.86 -7.74
C ASP A 64 -11.09 3.61 -6.50
N PRO A 65 -12.38 3.55 -6.18
CA PRO A 65 -12.89 4.20 -4.98
C PRO A 65 -12.25 3.59 -3.72
N PRO A 66 -12.13 4.38 -2.62
CA PRO A 66 -11.65 3.87 -1.35
C PRO A 66 -12.47 2.68 -0.86
N GLY A 67 -11.79 1.69 -0.30
CA GLY A 67 -12.46 0.59 0.38
C GLY A 67 -13.27 1.06 1.61
N PRO A 68 -14.16 0.20 2.14
CA PRO A 68 -14.96 0.52 3.32
C PRO A 68 -14.08 0.88 4.51
N ASN A 69 -14.45 1.95 5.23
CA ASN A 69 -13.78 2.41 6.43
C ASN A 69 -14.64 2.11 7.69
N PRO A 70 -14.08 2.22 8.91
CA PRO A 70 -14.82 1.93 10.15
C PRO A 70 -16.03 2.82 10.39
N TYR A 71 -16.02 4.04 9.83
CA TYR A 71 -17.09 5.02 10.03
C TYR A 71 -18.20 4.91 9.00
N GLY A 72 -17.91 4.32 7.83
CA GLY A 72 -18.84 4.25 6.69
C GLY A 72 -19.16 5.63 6.09
N ILE A 73 -18.18 6.55 6.12
CA ILE A 73 -18.29 7.94 5.67
C ILE A 73 -17.41 8.13 4.43
N ASN A 74 -17.91 8.86 3.45
CA ASN A 74 -17.06 9.48 2.43
C ASN A 74 -16.56 10.82 2.99
N PHE A 75 -15.25 10.90 3.26
CA PHE A 75 -14.65 12.07 3.88
C PHE A 75 -14.47 13.25 2.93
N LEU A 76 -14.49 13.01 1.61
CA LEU A 76 -14.34 14.04 0.59
C LEU A 76 -15.39 13.82 -0.52
N PRO A 77 -16.66 14.20 -0.30
CA PRO A 77 -17.75 13.90 -1.23
C PRO A 77 -17.58 14.48 -2.64
N GLU A 78 -16.87 15.60 -2.78
CA GLU A 78 -16.57 16.24 -4.08
C GLU A 78 -15.51 15.47 -4.90
N HIS A 79 -14.71 14.63 -4.22
CA HIS A 79 -13.68 13.78 -4.82
C HIS A 79 -13.76 12.36 -4.23
N PRO A 80 -14.81 11.59 -4.55
CA PRO A 80 -15.09 10.31 -3.90
C PRO A 80 -14.00 9.24 -4.12
N GLU A 81 -13.12 9.42 -5.09
CA GLU A 81 -11.98 8.54 -5.36
C GLU A 81 -10.77 8.81 -4.44
N ILE A 82 -10.81 9.94 -3.70
CA ILE A 82 -9.74 10.28 -2.77
C ILE A 82 -10.07 9.74 -1.37
N ASN A 83 -9.17 8.94 -0.83
CA ASN A 83 -9.21 8.50 0.54
C ASN A 83 -8.41 9.46 1.44
N VAL A 84 -9.09 10.16 2.35
CA VAL A 84 -8.42 11.00 3.34
C VAL A 84 -7.89 10.14 4.48
N ILE A 85 -6.58 10.17 4.70
CA ILE A 85 -5.89 9.48 5.80
C ILE A 85 -5.46 10.53 6.81
N SER A 86 -6.12 10.57 7.97
CA SER A 86 -5.94 11.63 8.94
C SER A 86 -6.33 11.22 10.37
N ASN A 87 -5.67 11.83 11.36
CA ASN A 87 -6.07 11.79 12.76
C ASN A 87 -6.88 13.02 13.19
N VAL A 88 -7.04 13.99 12.28
CA VAL A 88 -7.70 15.27 12.57
C VAL A 88 -9.21 15.10 12.67
N LYS A 89 -9.81 15.88 13.58
CA LYS A 89 -11.26 16.02 13.75
C LYS A 89 -11.67 17.46 13.44
N ASN A 90 -12.88 17.63 12.92
CA ASN A 90 -13.47 18.95 12.74
C ASN A 90 -13.92 19.58 14.08
N SER A 91 -14.46 20.80 14.05
CA SER A 91 -14.95 21.51 15.24
C SER A 91 -16.03 20.77 16.04
N ASN A 92 -16.73 19.83 15.41
CA ASN A 92 -17.76 18.99 16.05
C ASN A 92 -17.21 17.67 16.59
N GLY A 93 -15.87 17.47 16.57
CA GLY A 93 -15.23 16.23 17.02
C GLY A 93 -15.34 15.06 16.03
N ILE A 94 -15.85 15.30 14.81
CA ILE A 94 -16.03 14.27 13.78
C ILE A 94 -14.69 14.09 13.00
N PRO A 95 -14.18 12.85 12.82
CA PRO A 95 -13.00 12.61 12.01
C PRO A 95 -13.16 13.13 10.58
N ILE A 96 -12.13 13.77 10.04
CA ILE A 96 -12.07 14.21 8.64
C ILE A 96 -11.38 13.18 7.72
N GLY A 97 -10.89 12.08 8.31
CA GLY A 97 -10.24 10.98 7.60
C GLY A 97 -10.21 9.71 8.44
N ASN A 98 -9.54 8.69 7.96
CA ASN A 98 -9.41 7.42 8.66
C ASN A 98 -7.95 7.08 9.02
N LEU A 99 -7.73 5.91 9.68
CA LEU A 99 -6.46 5.35 10.15
C LEU A 99 -5.82 6.05 11.36
N GLY A 100 -6.29 7.21 11.81
CA GLY A 100 -5.82 7.87 13.02
C GLY A 100 -4.29 8.06 13.09
N ASP A 101 -3.77 8.13 14.31
CA ASP A 101 -2.38 8.37 14.68
C ASP A 101 -1.59 7.08 15.03
N GLY A 102 -2.28 5.97 15.30
CA GLY A 102 -1.66 4.68 15.59
C GLY A 102 -0.88 4.09 14.42
N GLU A 103 -0.14 3.02 14.67
CA GLU A 103 0.57 2.28 13.62
C GLU A 103 -0.42 1.73 12.58
N ALA A 104 -0.08 1.86 11.30
CA ALA A 104 -0.64 1.02 10.25
C ALA A 104 0.34 -0.12 9.98
N THR A 105 0.01 -1.34 10.42
CA THR A 105 0.88 -2.52 10.29
C THR A 105 1.21 -2.84 8.84
N TRP A 106 2.27 -3.60 8.59
CA TRP A 106 2.68 -4.03 7.25
C TRP A 106 1.54 -4.63 6.44
N HIS A 107 1.29 -4.09 5.24
CA HIS A 107 0.22 -4.54 4.34
C HIS A 107 0.47 -4.10 2.89
N ALA A 108 -0.27 -4.70 1.97
CA ALA A 108 -0.56 -4.14 0.67
C ALA A 108 -2.04 -3.75 0.62
N ASP A 109 -2.35 -2.65 -0.10
CA ASP A 109 -3.69 -2.07 -0.09
C ASP A 109 -4.72 -2.97 -0.77
N MET A 110 -5.88 -3.09 -0.13
CA MET A 110 -7.12 -3.71 -0.64
C MET A 110 -6.94 -5.12 -1.23
N THR A 111 -5.94 -5.86 -0.79
CA THR A 111 -5.68 -7.24 -1.26
C THR A 111 -6.79 -8.22 -0.91
N TYR A 112 -7.73 -7.83 -0.07
CA TYR A 112 -8.96 -8.59 0.20
C TYR A 112 -9.95 -8.59 -0.97
N LEU A 113 -9.72 -7.81 -2.03
CA LEU A 113 -10.47 -7.86 -3.28
C LEU A 113 -9.88 -8.92 -4.22
N LYS A 114 -10.70 -9.45 -5.13
CA LYS A 114 -10.23 -10.37 -6.18
C LYS A 114 -9.25 -9.70 -7.14
N GLN A 115 -9.45 -8.41 -7.41
CA GLN A 115 -8.59 -7.56 -8.22
C GLN A 115 -8.16 -6.34 -7.38
N PRO A 116 -7.08 -6.44 -6.61
CA PRO A 116 -6.61 -5.32 -5.81
C PRO A 116 -6.04 -4.20 -6.68
N PRO A 117 -6.03 -2.95 -6.19
CA PRO A 117 -5.41 -1.85 -6.90
C PRO A 117 -3.96 -2.14 -7.32
N LYS A 118 -3.59 -1.75 -8.53
CA LYS A 118 -2.23 -1.96 -9.05
C LYS A 118 -1.23 -0.93 -8.58
N TYR A 119 -1.66 0.32 -8.40
CA TYR A 119 -0.84 1.41 -7.84
C TYR A 119 -1.59 2.12 -6.72
N GLY A 120 -0.83 2.63 -5.75
CA GLY A 120 -1.27 3.61 -4.78
C GLY A 120 -0.47 4.91 -4.97
N ILE A 121 -1.13 6.05 -4.77
CA ILE A 121 -0.52 7.37 -4.80
C ILE A 121 -0.93 8.10 -3.54
N LEU A 122 0.04 8.62 -2.79
CA LEU A 122 -0.16 9.29 -1.51
C LEU A 122 0.47 10.67 -1.55
N TYR A 123 -0.33 11.69 -1.28
CA TYR A 123 0.05 13.09 -1.28
C TYR A 123 0.02 13.66 0.13
N ALA A 124 1.08 14.36 0.54
CA ALA A 124 1.23 14.95 1.85
C ALA A 124 0.66 16.38 1.88
N VAL A 125 -0.54 16.54 2.45
CA VAL A 125 -1.21 17.84 2.64
C VAL A 125 -0.72 18.53 3.91
N GLU A 126 -0.67 17.78 5.02
CA GLU A 126 -0.17 18.23 6.32
C GLU A 126 0.52 17.06 7.03
N VAL A 127 1.75 17.22 7.46
CA VAL A 127 2.52 16.15 8.10
C VAL A 127 3.34 16.66 9.27
N PRO A 128 3.44 15.91 10.39
CA PRO A 128 4.32 16.26 11.49
C PRO A 128 5.78 16.02 11.09
N LYS A 129 6.67 16.86 11.58
CA LYS A 129 8.10 16.78 11.28
C LYS A 129 8.71 15.50 11.90
N ASN A 130 9.39 14.70 11.08
CA ASN A 130 10.11 13.49 11.48
C ASN A 130 9.25 12.41 12.18
N GLN A 131 7.95 12.36 11.90
CA GLN A 131 7.02 11.40 12.49
C GLN A 131 6.07 10.81 11.44
N GLY A 132 5.44 9.66 11.75
CA GLY A 132 4.50 9.00 10.86
C GLY A 132 5.12 8.58 9.53
N ASN A 133 6.39 8.16 9.57
CA ASN A 133 7.14 7.70 8.40
C ASN A 133 6.46 6.48 7.77
N THR A 134 6.68 6.30 6.48
CA THR A 134 6.14 5.14 5.76
C THR A 134 7.29 4.27 5.26
N HIS A 135 7.27 3.01 5.63
CA HIS A 135 8.24 2.00 5.22
C HIS A 135 7.66 1.16 4.08
N PHE A 136 8.52 0.79 3.13
CA PHE A 136 8.18 -0.08 2.00
C PHE A 136 9.13 -1.26 1.94
N ALA A 137 8.62 -2.47 1.73
CA ALA A 137 9.40 -3.69 1.59
C ALA A 137 9.23 -4.28 0.19
N ASN A 138 10.35 -4.68 -0.45
CA ASN A 138 10.38 -5.24 -1.79
C ASN A 138 10.01 -6.73 -1.79
N MET A 139 8.89 -7.09 -2.36
CA MET A 139 8.38 -8.46 -2.33
C MET A 139 9.11 -9.44 -3.28
N TYR A 140 9.83 -8.95 -4.27
CA TYR A 140 10.78 -9.78 -5.04
C TYR A 140 11.96 -10.20 -4.16
N LYS A 141 12.61 -9.22 -3.52
CA LYS A 141 13.72 -9.48 -2.60
C LYS A 141 13.29 -10.32 -1.39
N ALA A 142 12.07 -10.11 -0.90
CA ALA A 142 11.48 -10.93 0.14
C ALA A 142 11.44 -12.43 -0.26
N TYR A 143 10.95 -12.72 -1.46
CA TYR A 143 10.96 -14.10 -1.97
C TYR A 143 12.38 -14.63 -2.19
N GLU A 144 13.28 -13.83 -2.75
CA GLU A 144 14.69 -14.22 -2.97
C GLU A 144 15.37 -14.63 -1.69
N LYS A 145 15.12 -13.93 -0.57
CA LYS A 145 15.69 -14.18 0.77
C LYS A 145 15.12 -15.39 1.49
N LEU A 146 13.98 -15.92 1.08
CA LEU A 146 13.44 -17.10 1.73
C LEU A 146 14.40 -18.29 1.63
N PRO A 147 14.62 -19.03 2.73
CA PRO A 147 15.26 -20.33 2.68
C PRO A 147 14.57 -21.29 1.72
N ASN A 148 15.34 -22.17 1.07
CA ASN A 148 14.80 -23.09 0.06
C ASN A 148 13.68 -24.02 0.57
N ASN A 149 13.71 -24.42 1.84
CA ASN A 149 12.64 -25.18 2.46
C ASN A 149 11.32 -24.38 2.54
N LEU A 150 11.38 -23.08 2.88
CA LEU A 150 10.20 -22.20 2.90
C LEU A 150 9.67 -21.92 1.49
N LYS A 151 10.55 -21.71 0.49
CA LYS A 151 10.15 -21.57 -0.92
C LYS A 151 9.36 -22.77 -1.40
N LYS A 152 9.85 -23.99 -1.16
CA LYS A 152 9.20 -25.23 -1.55
C LYS A 152 7.81 -25.39 -0.90
N ILE A 153 7.62 -24.89 0.32
CA ILE A 153 6.33 -24.97 1.02
C ILE A 153 5.35 -23.92 0.51
N ILE A 154 5.81 -22.67 0.27
CA ILE A 154 4.92 -21.53 0.01
C ILE A 154 4.54 -21.38 -1.47
N ASP A 155 5.32 -21.91 -2.40
CA ASP A 155 5.24 -21.65 -3.84
C ASP A 155 3.85 -21.94 -4.45
N ASP A 156 3.15 -22.96 -3.95
CA ASP A 156 1.83 -23.40 -4.43
C ASP A 156 0.69 -23.06 -3.44
N LYS A 157 0.97 -22.34 -2.38
CA LYS A 157 -0.02 -22.03 -1.35
C LYS A 157 -0.91 -20.86 -1.72
N ILE A 158 -2.14 -20.95 -1.22
CA ILE A 158 -3.14 -19.86 -1.33
C ILE A 158 -3.37 -19.31 0.07
N ILE A 159 -3.38 -17.96 0.18
CA ILE A 159 -3.62 -17.25 1.42
C ILE A 159 -4.96 -16.51 1.32
N ILE A 160 -5.75 -16.53 2.39
CA ILE A 160 -6.90 -15.66 2.57
C ILE A 160 -6.41 -14.31 3.08
N HIS A 161 -6.82 -13.23 2.42
CA HIS A 161 -6.52 -11.85 2.78
C HIS A 161 -7.73 -11.21 3.48
N ASP A 162 -7.58 -10.87 4.76
CA ASP A 162 -8.67 -10.37 5.62
C ASP A 162 -9.32 -9.08 5.11
N SER A 163 -10.63 -9.13 4.86
CA SER A 163 -11.45 -7.97 4.53
C SER A 163 -12.09 -7.29 5.74
N SER A 164 -12.08 -7.92 6.92
CA SER A 164 -12.83 -7.45 8.09
C SER A 164 -12.19 -6.27 8.83
N HIS A 165 -10.86 -6.14 8.80
CA HIS A 165 -10.12 -5.07 9.48
C HIS A 165 -9.30 -4.23 8.49
N ASN A 166 -9.06 -2.96 8.85
CA ASN A 166 -8.11 -2.10 8.15
C ASN A 166 -6.67 -2.31 8.67
N SER A 167 -5.68 -1.61 8.10
CA SER A 167 -4.27 -1.74 8.49
C SER A 167 -3.95 -1.18 9.88
N ALA A 168 -4.81 -0.33 10.44
CA ALA A 168 -4.73 0.12 11.84
C ALA A 168 -5.42 -0.83 12.83
N GLY A 169 -5.85 -2.02 12.39
CA GLY A 169 -6.51 -3.02 13.25
C GLY A 169 -7.97 -2.72 13.59
N MET A 170 -8.57 -1.68 13.01
CA MET A 170 -9.97 -1.33 13.25
C MET A 170 -10.91 -2.19 12.41
N LEU A 171 -11.98 -2.68 13.03
CA LEU A 171 -13.05 -3.40 12.35
C LEU A 171 -13.77 -2.47 11.37
N ARG A 172 -13.92 -2.90 10.12
CA ARG A 172 -14.68 -2.15 9.11
C ARG A 172 -16.17 -2.23 9.38
N LYS A 173 -16.91 -1.16 9.06
CA LYS A 173 -18.36 -1.11 9.20
C LYS A 173 -19.01 -2.28 8.42
N GLY A 174 -19.95 -2.97 9.08
CA GLY A 174 -20.67 -4.11 8.49
C GLY A 174 -19.98 -5.47 8.65
N PHE A 175 -18.75 -5.53 9.18
CA PHE A 175 -18.06 -6.78 9.45
C PHE A 175 -18.20 -7.21 10.92
N LYS A 176 -18.09 -8.52 11.15
CA LYS A 176 -17.99 -9.11 12.50
C LYS A 176 -16.54 -9.47 12.81
N LYS A 177 -16.19 -9.46 14.09
CA LYS A 177 -14.87 -9.90 14.56
C LYS A 177 -14.64 -11.36 14.15
N VAL A 178 -13.48 -11.64 13.57
CA VAL A 178 -13.05 -12.98 13.19
C VAL A 178 -12.67 -13.76 14.46
N SER A 179 -13.27 -14.91 14.68
CA SER A 179 -12.99 -15.76 15.85
C SER A 179 -11.83 -16.74 15.58
N ARG A 180 -11.62 -17.12 14.32
CA ARG A 180 -10.58 -18.06 13.89
C ARG A 180 -10.09 -17.63 12.49
N PRO A 181 -8.78 -17.68 12.20
CA PRO A 181 -8.22 -17.21 10.93
C PRO A 181 -8.72 -17.99 9.71
N ASP A 182 -9.08 -19.27 9.83
CA ASP A 182 -9.66 -20.07 8.75
C ASP A 182 -11.09 -19.68 8.36
N LEU A 183 -11.76 -18.84 9.19
CA LEU A 183 -13.07 -18.26 8.93
C LEU A 183 -12.98 -16.82 8.42
N THR A 184 -11.78 -16.31 8.17
CA THR A 184 -11.56 -14.95 7.71
C THR A 184 -12.27 -14.67 6.39
N PRO A 185 -13.09 -13.61 6.29
CA PRO A 185 -13.68 -13.18 5.02
C PRO A 185 -12.63 -12.43 4.17
N GLY A 186 -12.68 -12.63 2.85
CA GLY A 186 -11.82 -11.93 1.91
C GLY A 186 -11.39 -12.79 0.74
N ALA A 187 -10.62 -12.19 -0.16
CA ALA A 187 -10.12 -12.88 -1.35
C ALA A 187 -9.05 -13.92 -1.00
N ARG A 188 -8.96 -14.91 -1.87
CA ARG A 188 -7.95 -15.96 -1.85
C ARG A 188 -6.97 -15.69 -2.98
N HIS A 189 -5.67 -15.59 -2.64
CA HIS A 189 -4.63 -15.29 -3.59
C HIS A 189 -3.46 -16.25 -3.48
N PRO A 190 -2.75 -16.54 -4.58
CA PRO A 190 -1.47 -17.23 -4.51
C PRO A 190 -0.52 -16.48 -3.57
N ALA A 191 0.17 -17.21 -2.69
CA ALA A 191 1.18 -16.63 -1.80
C ALA A 191 2.42 -16.14 -2.58
N VAL A 192 2.67 -16.75 -3.73
CA VAL A 192 3.75 -16.44 -4.66
C VAL A 192 3.18 -16.18 -6.04
N ILE A 193 3.58 -15.07 -6.65
CA ILE A 193 3.16 -14.70 -8.00
C ILE A 193 4.40 -14.55 -8.88
N THR A 194 4.38 -15.19 -10.04
CA THR A 194 5.42 -15.02 -11.06
C THR A 194 5.06 -13.87 -12.00
N ASN A 195 5.96 -12.92 -12.16
CA ASN A 195 5.78 -11.84 -13.13
C ASN A 195 6.00 -12.39 -14.54
N PRO A 196 4.98 -12.36 -15.43
CA PRO A 196 5.09 -12.94 -16.76
C PRO A 196 6.09 -12.22 -17.69
N GLN A 197 6.44 -10.96 -17.40
CA GLN A 197 7.35 -10.16 -18.23
C GLN A 197 8.82 -10.51 -17.99
N ASN A 198 9.21 -10.92 -16.77
CA ASN A 198 10.61 -11.16 -16.41
C ASN A 198 10.84 -12.50 -15.69
N ASN A 199 9.82 -13.31 -15.54
CA ASN A 199 9.81 -14.60 -14.87
C ASN A 199 10.30 -14.56 -13.41
N LYS A 200 10.30 -13.40 -12.75
CA LYS A 200 10.67 -13.26 -11.35
C LYS A 200 9.48 -13.56 -10.43
N LYS A 201 9.75 -14.33 -9.38
CA LYS A 201 8.77 -14.62 -8.33
C LYS A 201 8.80 -13.53 -7.25
N ARG A 202 7.62 -13.19 -6.72
CA ARG A 202 7.44 -12.31 -5.57
C ARG A 202 6.46 -12.89 -4.57
N LEU A 203 6.59 -12.53 -3.31
CA LEU A 203 5.57 -12.82 -2.30
C LEU A 203 4.35 -11.91 -2.51
N PHE A 204 3.16 -12.43 -2.19
CA PHE A 204 1.92 -11.66 -2.16
C PHE A 204 1.14 -12.00 -0.87
N LEU A 205 1.37 -11.22 0.19
CA LEU A 205 1.00 -11.58 1.57
C LEU A 205 -0.23 -10.84 2.12
N GLY A 206 -0.60 -9.69 1.55
CA GLY A 206 -1.70 -8.87 2.05
C GLY A 206 -1.38 -8.21 3.40
N ARG A 207 -1.98 -8.68 4.48
CA ARG A 207 -1.78 -8.25 5.86
C ARG A 207 -1.64 -9.47 6.78
N ARG A 208 -0.71 -9.44 7.77
CA ARG A 208 -0.45 -10.61 8.63
C ARG A 208 -1.63 -10.99 9.53
N PRO A 209 -2.24 -10.04 10.27
CA PRO A 209 -3.38 -10.38 11.15
C PRO A 209 -4.54 -11.00 10.38
N ASN A 210 -5.08 -12.10 10.90
CA ASN A 210 -6.17 -12.89 10.31
C ASN A 210 -5.87 -13.52 8.92
N ALA A 211 -4.65 -13.44 8.40
CA ALA A 211 -4.27 -14.20 7.21
C ALA A 211 -4.26 -15.69 7.52
N TYR A 212 -4.63 -16.52 6.54
CA TYR A 212 -4.65 -17.97 6.70
C TYR A 212 -4.23 -18.68 5.42
N VAL A 213 -3.34 -19.67 5.56
CA VAL A 213 -2.90 -20.52 4.44
C VAL A 213 -3.88 -21.68 4.29
N LEU A 214 -4.56 -21.74 3.15
CA LEU A 214 -5.56 -22.78 2.88
C LEU A 214 -4.96 -24.19 2.95
N GLY A 215 -5.72 -25.13 3.51
CA GLY A 215 -5.37 -26.54 3.57
C GLY A 215 -4.42 -26.92 4.72
N LEU A 216 -3.94 -25.98 5.51
CA LEU A 216 -3.11 -26.26 6.69
C LEU A 216 -3.97 -26.24 7.97
N LYS A 217 -3.49 -26.90 9.02
CA LYS A 217 -4.02 -26.68 10.36
C LYS A 217 -3.69 -25.24 10.81
N ILE A 218 -4.51 -24.67 11.70
CA ILE A 218 -4.35 -23.27 12.13
C ILE A 218 -2.93 -23.01 12.66
N ASN A 219 -2.42 -23.87 13.55
CA ASN A 219 -1.07 -23.72 14.12
C ASN A 219 0.05 -23.84 13.07
N GLU A 220 -0.13 -24.68 12.05
CA GLU A 220 0.82 -24.83 10.94
C GLU A 220 0.80 -23.58 10.04
N SER A 221 -0.41 -23.06 9.73
CA SER A 221 -0.58 -21.81 8.99
C SER A 221 0.05 -20.62 9.73
N GLU A 222 -0.22 -20.51 11.04
CA GLU A 222 0.35 -19.42 11.86
C GLU A 222 1.87 -19.48 11.88
N LYS A 223 2.45 -20.67 12.10
CA LYS A 223 3.89 -20.86 12.08
C LYS A 223 4.50 -20.47 10.72
N LEU A 224 3.96 -21.01 9.63
CA LEU A 224 4.46 -20.72 8.28
C LEU A 224 4.36 -19.24 7.95
N LEU A 225 3.22 -18.60 8.25
CA LEU A 225 3.06 -17.16 8.01
C LEU A 225 4.04 -16.33 8.84
N ASN A 226 4.28 -16.68 10.12
CA ASN A 226 5.26 -15.96 10.94
C ASN A 226 6.66 -16.09 10.35
N ASP A 227 7.07 -17.29 9.94
CA ASP A 227 8.36 -17.52 9.31
C ASP A 227 8.51 -16.71 8.00
N ILE A 228 7.49 -16.69 7.13
CA ILE A 228 7.50 -15.91 5.88
C ILE A 228 7.55 -14.39 6.14
N TRP A 229 6.72 -13.88 7.07
CA TRP A 229 6.68 -12.46 7.39
C TRP A 229 7.98 -11.95 8.02
N TYR A 230 8.69 -12.79 8.76
CA TYR A 230 10.01 -12.46 9.28
C TYR A 230 10.97 -12.05 8.14
N TYR A 231 11.03 -12.83 7.05
CA TYR A 231 11.87 -12.52 5.89
C TYR A 231 11.31 -11.39 5.03
N ALA A 232 9.99 -11.21 5.02
CA ALA A 232 9.31 -10.22 4.18
C ALA A 232 9.43 -8.77 4.67
N THR A 233 9.94 -8.55 5.90
CA THR A 233 9.98 -7.23 6.54
C THR A 233 11.33 -6.88 7.17
N THR A 234 12.42 -7.53 6.73
CA THR A 234 13.79 -7.22 7.19
C THR A 234 14.26 -5.86 6.64
N GLU A 235 15.12 -5.18 7.38
CA GLU A 235 15.65 -3.85 6.99
C GLU A 235 16.33 -3.85 5.62
N GLU A 236 17.09 -4.92 5.28
CA GLU A 236 17.83 -5.03 4.02
C GLU A 236 16.96 -4.96 2.75
N ILE A 237 15.67 -5.22 2.86
CA ILE A 237 14.73 -5.18 1.74
C ILE A 237 13.73 -4.03 1.86
N THR A 238 13.93 -3.13 2.81
CA THR A 238 13.04 -2.01 3.09
C THR A 238 13.66 -0.67 2.72
N TRP A 239 12.80 0.29 2.48
CA TRP A 239 13.13 1.71 2.32
C TRP A 239 12.10 2.54 3.07
N THR A 240 12.52 3.69 3.62
CA THR A 240 11.68 4.56 4.46
C THR A 240 11.52 5.94 3.84
N GLN A 241 10.27 6.39 3.70
CA GLN A 241 9.90 7.76 3.37
C GLN A 241 9.71 8.57 4.65
N ASN A 242 10.54 9.61 4.79
CA ASN A 242 10.31 10.71 5.73
C ASN A 242 9.54 11.81 5.01
N TRP A 243 8.35 12.13 5.52
CA TRP A 243 7.42 13.01 4.82
C TRP A 243 7.70 14.48 5.04
N GLU A 244 7.59 15.25 3.96
CA GLU A 244 7.46 16.71 3.97
C GLU A 244 6.15 17.11 3.27
N VAL A 245 5.59 18.28 3.63
CA VAL A 245 4.40 18.82 2.94
C VAL A 245 4.72 19.01 1.45
N GLY A 246 3.81 18.58 0.59
CA GLY A 246 4.01 18.58 -0.86
C GLY A 246 4.76 17.36 -1.41
N ASP A 247 5.11 16.39 -0.58
CA ASP A 247 5.60 15.09 -1.08
C ASP A 247 4.47 14.30 -1.72
N LEU A 248 4.71 13.76 -2.92
CA LEU A 248 3.82 12.83 -3.60
C LEU A 248 4.59 11.53 -3.84
N LEU A 249 4.06 10.43 -3.36
CA LEU A 249 4.67 9.09 -3.48
C LEU A 249 3.76 8.17 -4.27
N ILE A 250 4.34 7.43 -5.23
CA ILE A 250 3.67 6.43 -6.02
C ILE A 250 4.30 5.07 -5.71
N TRP A 251 3.49 4.02 -5.51
CA TRP A 251 4.01 2.66 -5.38
C TRP A 251 3.22 1.63 -6.18
N LYS A 252 3.92 0.59 -6.62
CA LYS A 252 3.36 -0.58 -7.29
C LYS A 252 2.81 -1.54 -6.25
N ASN A 253 1.52 -1.40 -5.95
CA ASN A 253 0.86 -1.99 -4.77
C ASN A 253 1.01 -3.52 -4.65
N LEU A 254 1.00 -4.25 -5.77
CA LEU A 254 1.09 -5.71 -5.77
C LEU A 254 2.53 -6.24 -5.60
N TYR A 255 3.51 -5.34 -5.47
CA TYR A 255 4.95 -5.67 -5.48
C TYR A 255 5.66 -5.23 -4.20
N VAL A 256 4.96 -4.51 -3.32
CA VAL A 256 5.50 -4.02 -2.07
C VAL A 256 4.53 -4.27 -0.92
N LEU A 257 5.06 -4.43 0.29
CA LEU A 257 4.31 -4.16 1.51
C LEU A 257 4.68 -2.76 1.99
N HIS A 258 3.76 -2.10 2.69
CA HIS A 258 4.06 -0.84 3.36
C HIS A 258 3.48 -0.79 4.76
N LYS A 259 4.12 0.01 5.60
CA LYS A 259 3.80 0.23 7.02
C LYS A 259 3.94 1.72 7.34
N ARG A 260 3.08 2.26 8.19
CA ARG A 260 3.25 3.62 8.73
C ARG A 260 3.50 3.55 10.23
N ASP A 261 4.54 4.24 10.69
CA ASP A 261 4.78 4.40 12.12
C ASP A 261 3.67 5.19 12.80
N ALA A 262 3.43 4.90 14.06
CA ALA A 262 2.63 5.77 14.90
C ALA A 262 3.29 7.15 15.03
N PHE A 263 2.50 8.17 15.36
CA PHE A 263 2.99 9.52 15.59
C PHE A 263 2.23 10.16 16.77
N ASP A 264 2.72 11.30 17.26
CA ASP A 264 2.11 12.01 18.37
C ASP A 264 0.63 12.35 18.07
N PRO A 265 -0.34 11.90 18.90
CA PRO A 265 -1.77 12.14 18.69
C PRO A 265 -2.14 13.63 18.70
N ASN A 266 -1.30 14.49 19.30
CA ASN A 266 -1.48 15.95 19.29
C ASN A 266 -0.96 16.61 18.01
N SER A 267 -0.15 15.90 17.23
CA SER A 267 0.29 16.36 15.90
C SER A 267 -0.81 16.14 14.86
N ARG A 268 -0.85 17.03 13.88
CA ARG A 268 -1.81 16.94 12.78
C ARG A 268 -1.18 16.24 11.58
N ARG A 269 -1.91 15.30 10.99
CA ARG A 269 -1.51 14.63 9.75
C ARG A 269 -2.71 14.47 8.83
N ILE A 270 -2.58 14.99 7.61
CA ILE A 270 -3.59 14.89 6.55
C ILE A 270 -2.89 14.45 5.27
N MET A 271 -3.29 13.30 4.74
CA MET A 271 -2.79 12.76 3.48
C MET A 271 -3.98 12.44 2.57
N HIS A 272 -3.83 12.74 1.29
CA HIS A 272 -4.79 12.37 0.26
C HIS A 272 -4.25 11.19 -0.55
N ARG A 273 -5.00 10.10 -0.62
CA ARG A 273 -4.62 8.89 -1.33
C ARG A 273 -5.58 8.59 -2.46
N THR A 274 -5.04 8.37 -3.66
CA THR A 274 -5.74 7.72 -4.76
C THR A 274 -5.22 6.31 -4.99
N GLN A 275 -6.03 5.46 -5.61
CA GLN A 275 -5.66 4.10 -5.97
C GLN A 275 -6.08 3.84 -7.42
N ILE A 276 -5.27 3.07 -8.14
CA ILE A 276 -5.51 2.73 -9.53
C ILE A 276 -6.09 1.33 -9.61
N LYS A 277 -7.23 1.21 -10.27
CA LYS A 277 -7.96 -0.04 -10.43
C LYS A 277 -7.08 -1.16 -10.97
N GLY A 278 -7.16 -2.30 -10.33
CA GLY A 278 -6.49 -3.51 -10.78
C GLY A 278 -7.25 -4.17 -11.92
N ASN A 279 -6.51 -4.73 -12.84
CA ASN A 279 -7.03 -5.55 -13.94
C ASN A 279 -6.20 -6.82 -14.15
N ASP A 280 -5.21 -7.07 -13.28
CA ASP A 280 -4.35 -8.22 -13.37
C ASP A 280 -5.08 -9.48 -12.86
N ASN A 281 -5.08 -10.54 -13.66
CA ASN A 281 -5.37 -11.87 -13.16
C ASN A 281 -4.16 -12.30 -12.32
N LEU A 282 -4.35 -12.45 -11.01
CA LEU A 282 -3.34 -12.89 -10.05
C LEU A 282 -3.20 -14.42 -9.99
N ASN A 283 -3.89 -15.14 -10.91
CA ASN A 283 -3.88 -16.59 -11.00
C ASN A 283 -2.73 -17.10 -11.88
#